data_062c25cfe513c2faa6578d8b11588e6f
#
_entry.id   062c25cfe513c2faa6578d8b11588e6f
#
_cell.length_a   1.000
_cell.length_b   1.000
_cell.length_c   1.000
_cell.angle_alpha   90.00
_cell.angle_beta   90.00
_cell.angle_gamma   90.00
#
_symmetry.space_group_name_H-M   'P 1'
#
loop_
_entity.id
_entity.type
_entity.pdbx_description
1 polymer ?
#
loop_
_entity_poly.entity_id
_entity_poly.type
_entity_poly.pdbx_seq_one_letter_code
_entity_poly.pdbx_strand_id
1 'polypeptide(L)'
;MPNYTLTYSPPAEGWPSFYSYEPEWIQGMNQYLYTFSGGNLFRHNTNEVRNNFYGIQGNSTITSVFNDEPIVNKIFKTLQYEGNRPWAATMTSDQQDGRFMDVGYFEKKEGDWFAFVRTVNNNPAEPDDYALRSLNGIGKSQTVVGNVVNFPLTTDIGSILSIGDYFYYALPPDYNTITFAGEVTNIEVNLPAGINRVTHDGSGVAPGINDPLWIGIKNQVAESHGLLGHYGVFTLTNTDTDAVELFVARSEVMKSYPG
;
A
#
# COMPACT_ATOMS: atom_id res chain seq x y z
N MET A 1 -6.01 10.31 -25.23
CA MET A 1 -4.92 9.36 -24.91
C MET A 1 -3.71 10.21 -24.57
N PRO A 2 -2.87 9.83 -23.60
CA PRO A 2 -1.62 10.52 -23.38
C PRO A 2 -0.72 10.35 -24.61
N ASN A 3 0.00 11.40 -24.96
CA ASN A 3 1.00 11.36 -26.02
C ASN A 3 2.34 10.95 -25.40
N TYR A 4 3.18 10.27 -26.17
CA TYR A 4 4.49 9.82 -25.71
C TYR A 4 5.56 10.02 -26.79
N THR A 5 6.76 10.34 -26.38
CA THR A 5 7.94 10.19 -27.21
C THR A 5 8.50 8.78 -27.02
N LEU A 6 8.70 8.05 -28.11
CA LEU A 6 9.10 6.65 -28.09
C LEU A 6 10.55 6.48 -28.53
N THR A 7 11.26 5.55 -27.91
CA THR A 7 12.57 5.10 -28.37
C THR A 7 12.44 3.71 -28.98
N TYR A 8 12.98 3.50 -30.18
CA TYR A 8 13.12 2.20 -30.80
C TYR A 8 14.57 1.70 -30.65
N SER A 9 14.73 0.46 -30.26
CA SER A 9 16.03 -0.21 -30.15
C SER A 9 16.16 -1.30 -31.23
N PRO A 10 16.99 -1.10 -32.27
CA PRO A 10 17.18 -2.13 -33.26
C PRO A 10 17.73 -3.45 -32.71
N PRO A 11 18.67 -3.46 -31.73
CA PRO A 11 19.16 -4.72 -31.17
C PRO A 11 18.11 -5.49 -30.37
N ALA A 12 17.15 -4.79 -29.72
CA ALA A 12 16.06 -5.41 -28.98
C ALA A 12 14.81 -5.65 -29.83
N GLU A 13 14.80 -5.18 -31.08
CA GLU A 13 13.67 -5.22 -32.02
C GLU A 13 12.35 -4.72 -31.38
N GLY A 14 12.44 -3.67 -30.55
CA GLY A 14 11.30 -3.21 -29.78
C GLY A 14 11.38 -1.76 -29.31
N TRP A 15 10.35 -1.34 -28.59
CA TRP A 15 10.18 0.01 -28.03
C TRP A 15 10.48 0.00 -26.53
N PRO A 16 11.75 0.19 -26.08
CA PRO A 16 12.13 0.02 -24.69
C PRO A 16 11.65 1.15 -23.77
N SER A 17 11.31 2.33 -24.32
CA SER A 17 10.98 3.47 -23.47
C SER A 17 9.88 4.34 -24.07
N PHE A 18 9.02 4.82 -23.16
CA PHE A 18 7.95 5.76 -23.39
C PHE A 18 8.22 6.98 -22.50
N TYR A 19 8.50 8.12 -23.12
CA TYR A 19 8.80 9.34 -22.38
C TYR A 19 7.60 10.29 -22.40
N SER A 20 7.37 10.98 -21.29
CA SER A 20 6.26 11.91 -21.10
C SER A 20 6.47 13.28 -21.76
N TYR A 21 7.67 13.58 -22.30
CA TYR A 21 7.91 14.85 -22.98
C TYR A 21 7.47 14.80 -24.45
N GLU A 22 6.97 15.91 -24.95
CA GLU A 22 6.52 16.06 -26.34
C GLU A 22 7.35 17.16 -27.01
N PRO A 23 8.29 16.79 -27.90
CA PRO A 23 9.07 17.75 -28.65
C PRO A 23 8.32 18.25 -29.89
N GLU A 24 8.47 19.51 -30.21
CA GLU A 24 8.03 20.10 -31.49
C GLU A 24 8.91 19.61 -32.65
N TRP A 25 10.19 19.38 -32.37
CA TRP A 25 11.18 18.86 -33.31
C TRP A 25 12.26 18.07 -32.61
N ILE A 26 12.78 17.03 -33.25
CA ILE A 26 13.88 16.18 -32.77
C ILE A 26 15.01 16.19 -33.79
N GLN A 27 16.22 16.47 -33.37
CA GLN A 27 17.41 16.49 -34.23
C GLN A 27 18.62 15.86 -33.54
N GLY A 28 19.21 14.84 -34.17
CA GLY A 28 20.53 14.35 -33.81
C GLY A 28 21.62 15.23 -34.47
N MET A 29 22.58 15.71 -33.69
CA MET A 29 23.67 16.55 -34.20
C MET A 29 24.89 16.41 -33.28
N ASN A 30 26.08 16.23 -33.86
CA ASN A 30 27.33 16.10 -33.12
C ASN A 30 27.29 15.07 -31.97
N GLN A 31 26.68 13.90 -32.21
CA GLN A 31 26.50 12.81 -31.25
C GLN A 31 25.58 13.14 -30.06
N TYR A 32 24.87 14.26 -30.10
CA TYR A 32 23.89 14.64 -29.08
C TYR A 32 22.48 14.65 -29.66
N LEU A 33 21.51 14.38 -28.79
CA LEU A 33 20.10 14.54 -29.12
C LEU A 33 19.65 15.94 -28.67
N TYR A 34 19.08 16.67 -29.63
CA TYR A 34 18.47 17.98 -29.41
C TYR A 34 16.97 17.90 -29.67
N THR A 35 16.21 18.62 -28.87
CA THR A 35 14.77 18.80 -29.09
C THR A 35 14.37 20.26 -28.90
N PHE A 36 13.29 20.65 -29.57
CA PHE A 36 12.69 21.97 -29.45
C PHE A 36 11.36 21.80 -28.73
N SER A 37 11.07 22.69 -27.77
CA SER A 37 9.80 22.75 -27.07
C SER A 37 9.56 24.16 -26.53
N GLY A 38 8.40 24.76 -26.82
CA GLY A 38 8.02 26.10 -26.37
C GLY A 38 9.00 27.19 -26.81
N GLY A 39 9.60 27.08 -27.99
CA GLY A 39 10.60 28.03 -28.53
C GLY A 39 11.99 27.87 -27.92
N ASN A 40 12.24 26.88 -27.06
CA ASN A 40 13.54 26.62 -26.45
C ASN A 40 14.23 25.39 -27.09
N LEU A 41 15.56 25.42 -27.10
CA LEU A 41 16.41 24.31 -27.52
C LEU A 41 16.94 23.57 -26.29
N PHE A 42 16.67 22.27 -26.24
CA PHE A 42 17.14 21.40 -25.17
C PHE A 42 18.12 20.34 -25.72
N ARG A 43 19.25 20.18 -25.03
CA ARG A 43 20.18 19.08 -25.29
C ARG A 43 19.96 17.99 -24.22
N HIS A 44 19.71 16.78 -24.66
CA HIS A 44 19.50 15.62 -23.78
C HIS A 44 20.81 15.01 -23.29
N ASN A 45 20.75 14.24 -22.21
CA ASN A 45 21.86 13.54 -21.56
C ASN A 45 23.00 14.50 -21.14
N THR A 46 22.64 15.63 -20.54
CA THR A 46 23.61 16.65 -20.09
C THR A 46 23.93 16.58 -18.59
N ASN A 47 23.15 15.84 -17.84
CA ASN A 47 23.33 15.60 -16.40
C ASN A 47 22.85 14.19 -16.03
N GLU A 48 23.02 13.79 -14.78
CA GLU A 48 22.65 12.47 -14.27
C GLU A 48 21.27 12.42 -13.62
N VAL A 49 20.58 13.55 -13.55
CA VAL A 49 19.20 13.59 -13.02
C VAL A 49 18.25 12.87 -13.97
N ARG A 50 17.68 11.77 -13.50
CA ARG A 50 16.77 10.95 -14.29
C ARG A 50 15.35 11.52 -14.26
N ASN A 51 14.57 11.17 -15.29
CA ASN A 51 13.16 11.54 -15.43
C ASN A 51 12.89 13.07 -15.40
N ASN A 52 13.89 13.92 -15.63
CA ASN A 52 13.71 15.35 -15.72
C ASN A 52 13.79 15.79 -17.18
N PHE A 53 12.65 16.21 -17.73
CA PHE A 53 12.55 16.68 -19.11
C PHE A 53 11.96 18.08 -19.14
N TYR A 54 12.63 19.00 -19.80
CA TYR A 54 12.24 20.42 -19.91
C TYR A 54 12.04 21.14 -18.56
N GLY A 55 12.78 20.67 -17.52
CA GLY A 55 12.65 21.19 -16.15
C GLY A 55 11.48 20.58 -15.35
N ILE A 56 10.76 19.64 -15.92
CA ILE A 56 9.66 18.92 -15.24
C ILE A 56 10.17 17.56 -14.78
N GLN A 57 10.11 17.32 -13.48
CA GLN A 57 10.45 16.04 -12.89
C GLN A 57 9.28 15.05 -13.03
N GLY A 58 9.53 13.92 -13.67
CA GLY A 58 8.61 12.81 -13.82
C GLY A 58 9.03 11.61 -12.96
N ASN A 59 8.28 10.52 -13.10
CA ASN A 59 8.53 9.24 -12.43
C ASN A 59 8.84 8.15 -13.45
N SER A 60 9.55 7.10 -13.01
CA SER A 60 9.64 5.85 -13.76
C SER A 60 8.44 4.96 -13.41
N THR A 61 7.73 4.44 -14.38
CA THR A 61 6.61 3.53 -14.19
C THR A 61 6.73 2.30 -15.06
N ILE A 62 6.36 1.14 -14.51
CA ILE A 62 6.24 -0.12 -15.25
C ILE A 62 4.91 -0.74 -14.90
N THR A 63 4.08 -0.98 -15.92
CA THR A 63 2.82 -1.71 -15.77
C THR A 63 2.94 -3.05 -16.49
N SER A 64 2.61 -4.13 -15.78
CA SER A 64 2.60 -5.48 -16.35
C SER A 64 1.51 -6.33 -15.69
N VAL A 65 1.39 -7.58 -16.10
CA VAL A 65 0.32 -8.48 -15.67
C VAL A 65 0.87 -9.82 -15.22
N PHE A 66 0.36 -10.30 -14.09
CA PHE A 66 0.49 -11.69 -13.69
C PHE A 66 -0.74 -12.46 -14.20
N ASN A 67 -0.56 -13.32 -15.17
CA ASN A 67 -1.66 -14.03 -15.85
C ASN A 67 -1.34 -15.52 -16.04
N ASP A 68 -0.72 -16.14 -15.06
CA ASP A 68 -0.54 -17.59 -15.04
C ASP A 68 -1.87 -18.29 -14.72
N GLU A 69 -2.18 -19.42 -15.37
CA GLU A 69 -3.47 -20.12 -15.24
C GLU A 69 -4.70 -19.18 -15.33
N PRO A 70 -5.00 -18.53 -16.45
CA PRO A 70 -5.95 -17.42 -16.56
C PRO A 70 -7.42 -17.78 -16.27
N ILE A 71 -7.77 -19.06 -16.23
CA ILE A 71 -9.13 -19.54 -15.89
C ILE A 71 -9.30 -19.87 -14.41
N VAL A 72 -8.22 -19.80 -13.62
CA VAL A 72 -8.24 -20.12 -12.19
C VAL A 72 -8.35 -18.83 -11.39
N ASN A 73 -9.34 -18.79 -10.49
CA ASN A 73 -9.47 -17.70 -9.55
C ASN A 73 -8.37 -17.80 -8.48
N LYS A 74 -7.66 -16.71 -8.24
CA LYS A 74 -6.45 -16.65 -7.43
C LYS A 74 -6.47 -15.50 -6.45
N ILE A 75 -5.75 -15.66 -5.36
CA ILE A 75 -5.47 -14.58 -4.41
C ILE A 75 -3.98 -14.25 -4.52
N PHE A 76 -3.65 -13.06 -4.98
CA PHE A 76 -2.30 -12.50 -5.01
C PHE A 76 -1.97 -11.97 -3.61
N LYS A 77 -1.07 -12.63 -2.90
CA LYS A 77 -0.74 -12.32 -1.50
C LYS A 77 0.37 -11.31 -1.35
N THR A 78 1.37 -11.40 -2.22
CA THR A 78 2.59 -10.60 -2.11
C THR A 78 2.99 -10.04 -3.45
N LEU A 79 3.76 -8.96 -3.41
CA LEU A 79 4.53 -8.48 -4.54
C LEU A 79 5.99 -8.45 -4.13
N GLN A 80 6.83 -9.05 -4.97
CA GLN A 80 8.28 -9.11 -4.79
C GLN A 80 8.95 -8.64 -6.06
N TYR A 81 10.07 -7.97 -5.93
CA TYR A 81 10.90 -7.63 -7.09
C TYR A 81 12.37 -7.51 -6.70
N GLU A 82 13.22 -7.81 -7.66
CA GLU A 82 14.67 -7.62 -7.57
C GLU A 82 15.02 -6.27 -8.18
N GLY A 83 15.74 -5.43 -7.44
CA GLY A 83 16.15 -4.10 -7.87
C GLY A 83 17.10 -3.43 -6.87
N ASN A 84 17.75 -2.36 -7.32
CA ASN A 84 18.68 -1.61 -6.48
C ASN A 84 17.99 -0.61 -5.54
N ARG A 85 16.76 -0.19 -5.86
CA ARG A 85 15.95 0.78 -5.09
C ARG A 85 14.53 0.26 -4.88
N PRO A 86 13.86 0.72 -3.81
CA PRO A 86 12.45 0.38 -3.60
C PRO A 86 11.54 1.17 -4.55
N TRP A 87 10.43 0.54 -4.95
CA TRP A 87 9.36 1.11 -5.78
C TRP A 87 8.05 1.04 -5.03
N ALA A 88 7.20 2.05 -5.17
CA ALA A 88 5.79 1.92 -4.79
C ALA A 88 5.06 1.05 -5.82
N ALA A 89 3.98 0.40 -5.39
CA ALA A 89 3.20 -0.43 -6.28
C ALA A 89 1.70 -0.25 -6.07
N THR A 90 0.96 -0.40 -7.16
CA THR A 90 -0.49 -0.59 -7.14
C THR A 90 -0.84 -1.87 -7.87
N MET A 91 -1.92 -2.53 -7.45
CA MET A 91 -2.43 -3.73 -8.12
C MET A 91 -3.94 -3.65 -8.29
N THR A 92 -4.41 -4.14 -9.42
CA THR A 92 -5.83 -4.32 -9.75
C THR A 92 -6.05 -5.70 -10.38
N SER A 93 -7.27 -6.18 -10.37
CA SER A 93 -7.66 -7.43 -11.05
C SER A 93 -8.94 -7.22 -11.85
N ASP A 94 -9.41 -8.28 -12.47
CA ASP A 94 -10.75 -8.32 -13.09
C ASP A 94 -11.90 -8.30 -12.08
N GLN A 95 -11.63 -8.56 -10.80
CA GLN A 95 -12.66 -8.66 -9.77
C GLN A 95 -12.53 -7.59 -8.68
N GLN A 96 -11.36 -7.01 -8.50
CA GLN A 96 -11.08 -6.07 -7.42
C GLN A 96 -10.11 -4.97 -7.85
N ASP A 97 -10.39 -3.75 -7.42
CA ASP A 97 -9.56 -2.58 -7.62
C ASP A 97 -8.82 -2.15 -6.33
N GLY A 98 -7.86 -1.24 -6.46
CA GLY A 98 -7.37 -0.44 -5.36
C GLY A 98 -6.49 -1.17 -4.36
N ARG A 99 -5.56 -2.02 -4.82
CA ARG A 99 -4.49 -2.54 -3.95
C ARG A 99 -3.26 -1.66 -4.07
N PHE A 100 -2.62 -1.46 -2.93
CA PHE A 100 -1.59 -0.46 -2.79
C PHE A 100 -0.46 -0.95 -1.87
N MET A 101 0.77 -0.70 -2.27
CA MET A 101 1.97 -0.96 -1.48
C MET A 101 2.90 0.24 -1.60
N ASP A 102 3.00 1.02 -0.54
CA ASP A 102 3.90 2.17 -0.48
C ASP A 102 5.36 1.72 -0.43
N VAL A 103 6.27 2.60 -0.81
CA VAL A 103 7.72 2.37 -0.75
C VAL A 103 8.14 1.86 0.63
N GLY A 104 7.60 2.44 1.70
CA GLY A 104 7.90 2.07 3.08
C GLY A 104 7.41 0.68 3.52
N TYR A 105 6.58 0.00 2.72
CA TYR A 105 6.10 -1.35 3.03
C TYR A 105 6.98 -2.45 2.47
N PHE A 106 7.87 -2.09 1.57
CA PHE A 106 8.80 -3.05 1.00
C PHE A 106 10.01 -3.24 1.92
N GLU A 107 10.19 -4.46 2.38
CA GLU A 107 11.36 -4.88 3.14
C GLU A 107 12.32 -5.62 2.21
N LYS A 108 13.61 -5.31 2.31
CA LYS A 108 14.63 -6.02 1.55
C LYS A 108 15.03 -7.30 2.28
N LYS A 109 14.74 -8.45 1.67
CA LYS A 109 15.05 -9.78 2.21
C LYS A 109 15.74 -10.62 1.12
N GLU A 110 16.90 -11.17 1.43
CA GLU A 110 17.67 -12.07 0.53
C GLU A 110 17.95 -11.51 -0.89
N GLY A 111 18.02 -10.18 -1.00
CA GLY A 111 18.22 -9.49 -2.27
C GLY A 111 16.95 -8.93 -2.91
N ASP A 112 15.79 -9.49 -2.62
CA ASP A 112 14.50 -9.05 -3.13
C ASP A 112 13.84 -8.02 -2.21
N TRP A 113 13.10 -7.10 -2.80
CA TRP A 113 12.13 -6.25 -2.11
C TRP A 113 10.80 -6.99 -2.03
N PHE A 114 10.25 -7.09 -0.83
CA PHE A 114 9.06 -7.87 -0.51
C PHE A 114 8.03 -7.02 0.22
N ALA A 115 6.77 -7.09 -0.21
CA ALA A 115 5.64 -6.52 0.50
C ALA A 115 4.39 -7.40 0.38
N PHE A 116 3.53 -7.38 1.41
CA PHE A 116 2.18 -7.92 1.30
C PHE A 116 1.27 -6.98 0.50
N VAL A 117 0.44 -7.56 -0.36
CA VAL A 117 -0.60 -6.80 -1.08
C VAL A 117 -1.64 -6.34 -0.08
N ARG A 118 -1.82 -5.03 0.05
CA ARG A 118 -2.73 -4.42 1.03
C ARG A 118 -4.01 -3.92 0.36
N THR A 119 -5.11 -3.99 1.10
CA THR A 119 -6.43 -3.62 0.59
C THR A 119 -6.70 -2.12 0.65
N VAL A 120 -5.86 -1.36 1.37
CA VAL A 120 -6.20 -0.01 1.77
C VAL A 120 -4.98 0.90 1.73
N ASN A 121 -5.19 2.16 1.40
CA ASN A 121 -4.25 3.21 1.67
C ASN A 121 -4.16 3.44 3.20
N ASN A 122 -3.06 3.96 3.68
CA ASN A 122 -2.66 4.07 5.09
C ASN A 122 -3.55 4.90 6.02
N ASN A 123 -4.80 5.15 5.71
CA ASN A 123 -5.65 5.91 6.59
C ASN A 123 -6.52 4.98 7.46
N PRO A 124 -6.11 4.65 8.70
CA PRO A 124 -6.89 3.80 9.59
C PRO A 124 -8.23 4.45 10.00
N ALA A 125 -8.40 5.74 9.74
CA ALA A 125 -9.61 6.48 10.06
C ALA A 125 -10.71 6.41 8.98
N GLU A 126 -10.44 5.82 7.81
CA GLU A 126 -11.43 5.71 6.74
C GLU A 126 -12.36 4.50 6.92
N PRO A 127 -13.68 4.71 7.05
CA PRO A 127 -14.64 3.65 7.36
C PRO A 127 -14.77 2.56 6.28
N ASP A 128 -14.59 2.89 5.02
CA ASP A 128 -14.76 1.95 3.89
C ASP A 128 -13.78 0.77 3.93
N ASP A 129 -12.74 0.90 4.73
CA ASP A 129 -11.71 -0.10 4.90
C ASP A 129 -12.15 -1.28 5.79
N TYR A 130 -13.17 -1.11 6.61
CA TYR A 130 -13.62 -2.14 7.56
C TYR A 130 -14.24 -3.35 6.87
N ALA A 131 -14.90 -3.14 5.74
CA ALA A 131 -15.58 -4.21 5.01
C ALA A 131 -14.63 -5.33 4.52
N LEU A 132 -13.33 -5.07 4.50
CA LEU A 132 -12.31 -5.96 3.97
C LEU A 132 -11.33 -6.47 5.04
N ARG A 133 -11.62 -6.23 6.32
CA ARG A 133 -10.78 -6.65 7.45
C ARG A 133 -11.57 -7.43 8.47
N SER A 134 -10.88 -8.27 9.26
CA SER A 134 -11.47 -8.90 10.43
C SER A 134 -11.79 -7.86 11.50
N LEU A 135 -13.07 -7.66 11.72
CA LEU A 135 -13.62 -6.77 12.71
C LEU A 135 -14.06 -7.60 13.92
N ASN A 136 -13.46 -7.35 15.07
CA ASN A 136 -13.72 -8.08 16.30
C ASN A 136 -14.33 -7.15 17.35
N GLY A 137 -15.57 -7.41 17.73
CA GLY A 137 -16.20 -6.75 18.86
C GLY A 137 -15.56 -7.21 20.17
N ILE A 138 -15.05 -6.27 20.98
CA ILE A 138 -14.38 -6.58 22.24
C ILE A 138 -15.39 -6.45 23.40
N GLY A 139 -16.18 -5.40 23.41
CA GLY A 139 -17.12 -5.12 24.44
C GLY A 139 -17.05 -3.70 24.98
N LYS A 140 -17.80 -3.45 26.05
CA LYS A 140 -17.82 -2.14 26.71
C LYS A 140 -16.68 -2.03 27.72
N SER A 141 -16.07 -0.84 27.79
CA SER A 141 -15.08 -0.53 28.81
C SER A 141 -15.70 -0.20 30.16
N GLN A 142 -14.97 -0.43 31.23
CA GLN A 142 -15.32 0.07 32.55
C GLN A 142 -14.92 1.54 32.73
N THR A 143 -13.70 1.85 32.33
CA THR A 143 -13.15 3.20 32.40
C THR A 143 -12.19 3.47 31.27
N VAL A 144 -12.14 4.71 30.84
CA VAL A 144 -11.15 5.21 29.89
C VAL A 144 -10.39 6.36 30.54
N VAL A 145 -9.08 6.26 30.62
CA VAL A 145 -8.21 7.28 31.22
C VAL A 145 -7.08 7.59 30.22
N GLY A 146 -7.19 8.72 29.54
CA GLY A 146 -6.28 9.04 28.43
C GLY A 146 -6.35 7.95 27.37
N ASN A 147 -5.22 7.37 27.04
CA ASN A 147 -5.09 6.31 26.02
C ASN A 147 -5.23 4.89 26.60
N VAL A 148 -5.60 4.77 27.87
CA VAL A 148 -5.75 3.47 28.55
C VAL A 148 -7.23 3.16 28.73
N VAL A 149 -7.64 2.02 28.19
CA VAL A 149 -9.01 1.49 28.24
C VAL A 149 -9.04 0.28 29.15
N ASN A 150 -9.77 0.36 30.26
CA ASN A 150 -9.92 -0.76 31.19
C ASN A 150 -11.23 -1.50 30.89
N PHE A 151 -11.13 -2.82 30.82
CA PHE A 151 -12.26 -3.72 30.57
C PHE A 151 -12.68 -4.49 31.82
N PRO A 152 -13.92 -4.97 31.88
CA PRO A 152 -14.31 -5.94 32.90
C PRO A 152 -13.38 -7.16 32.88
N LEU A 153 -13.13 -7.74 34.04
CA LEU A 153 -12.27 -8.95 34.15
C LEU A 153 -12.86 -10.17 33.43
N THR A 154 -14.14 -10.10 33.07
CA THR A 154 -14.84 -11.13 32.28
C THR A 154 -14.69 -10.96 30.77
N THR A 155 -14.12 -9.84 30.33
CA THR A 155 -13.89 -9.58 28.90
C THR A 155 -12.54 -10.17 28.49
N ASP A 156 -12.54 -11.04 27.51
CA ASP A 156 -11.30 -11.57 26.95
C ASP A 156 -10.75 -10.60 25.89
N ILE A 157 -9.67 -9.90 26.24
CA ILE A 157 -8.98 -8.99 25.31
C ILE A 157 -7.72 -9.64 24.74
N GLY A 158 -7.10 -10.55 25.47
CA GLY A 158 -5.77 -11.08 25.15
C GLY A 158 -5.75 -12.08 23.98
N SER A 159 -6.87 -12.75 23.71
CA SER A 159 -7.00 -13.65 22.56
C SER A 159 -7.50 -12.95 21.31
N ILE A 160 -8.12 -11.78 21.43
CA ILE A 160 -8.75 -11.05 20.31
C ILE A 160 -7.79 -10.02 19.71
N LEU A 161 -7.09 -9.27 20.57
CA LEU A 161 -6.21 -8.18 20.16
C LEU A 161 -4.74 -8.58 20.14
N SER A 162 -3.98 -7.92 19.28
CA SER A 162 -2.52 -7.95 19.25
C SER A 162 -1.96 -6.53 19.25
N ILE A 163 -0.72 -6.37 19.69
CA ILE A 163 -0.01 -5.09 19.55
C ILE A 163 0.13 -4.79 18.06
N GLY A 164 -0.14 -3.54 17.66
CA GLY A 164 -0.17 -3.10 16.27
C GLY A 164 -1.55 -3.21 15.61
N ASP A 165 -2.56 -3.80 16.26
CA ASP A 165 -3.93 -3.79 15.76
C ASP A 165 -4.54 -2.37 15.88
N TYR A 166 -5.53 -2.08 15.04
CA TYR A 166 -6.25 -0.82 15.09
C TYR A 166 -7.44 -0.90 16.04
N PHE A 167 -7.57 0.14 16.89
CA PHE A 167 -8.53 0.20 17.95
C PHE A 167 -9.57 1.27 17.67
N TYR A 168 -10.83 0.88 17.64
CA TYR A 168 -11.97 1.71 17.32
C TYR A 168 -13.02 1.62 18.41
N TYR A 169 -13.95 2.57 18.39
CA TYR A 169 -15.13 2.54 19.24
C TYR A 169 -16.36 3.04 18.51
N ALA A 170 -17.52 2.60 18.98
CA ALA A 170 -18.84 3.12 18.59
C ALA A 170 -19.59 3.62 19.84
N LEU A 171 -20.33 4.70 19.69
CA LEU A 171 -21.07 5.33 20.78
C LEU A 171 -22.57 5.02 20.72
N PRO A 172 -23.26 4.91 21.91
CA PRO A 172 -24.71 4.80 21.94
C PRO A 172 -25.37 6.09 21.41
N PRO A 173 -26.68 6.05 21.00
CA PRO A 173 -27.56 4.89 21.16
C PRO A 173 -27.48 3.86 20.02
N ASP A 174 -27.02 4.23 18.85
CA ASP A 174 -27.21 3.45 17.62
C ASP A 174 -25.98 2.65 17.23
N TYR A 175 -24.80 2.98 17.75
CA TYR A 175 -23.53 2.32 17.43
C TYR A 175 -23.22 2.22 15.91
N ASN A 176 -23.80 3.13 15.11
CA ASN A 176 -23.68 3.08 13.64
C ASN A 176 -22.39 3.70 13.10
N THR A 177 -21.76 4.55 13.92
CA THR A 177 -20.53 5.23 13.54
C THR A 177 -19.37 4.65 14.31
N ILE A 178 -18.40 4.12 13.57
CA ILE A 178 -17.14 3.58 14.13
C ILE A 178 -16.10 4.69 14.06
N THR A 179 -15.47 5.00 15.19
CA THR A 179 -14.43 6.04 15.28
C THR A 179 -13.09 5.44 15.66
N PHE A 180 -12.05 5.82 14.95
CA PHE A 180 -10.68 5.38 15.22
C PHE A 180 -10.17 6.05 16.50
N ALA A 181 -9.63 5.26 17.43
CA ALA A 181 -9.04 5.71 18.70
C ALA A 181 -7.52 5.71 18.65
N GLY A 182 -6.91 4.77 17.95
CA GLY A 182 -5.45 4.66 17.82
C GLY A 182 -4.99 3.23 17.55
N GLU A 183 -3.69 3.06 17.40
CA GLU A 183 -3.04 1.75 17.28
C GLU A 183 -2.76 1.16 18.66
N VAL A 184 -2.99 -0.13 18.86
CA VAL A 184 -2.72 -0.84 20.12
C VAL A 184 -1.22 -0.93 20.36
N THR A 185 -0.76 -0.32 21.43
CA THR A 185 0.65 -0.29 21.83
C THR A 185 0.97 -1.25 22.99
N ASN A 186 -0.03 -1.56 23.83
CA ASN A 186 0.16 -2.50 24.92
C ASN A 186 -1.17 -3.18 25.31
N ILE A 187 -1.06 -4.45 25.69
CA ILE A 187 -2.18 -5.25 26.23
C ILE A 187 -1.71 -5.84 27.56
N GLU A 188 -2.43 -5.57 28.63
CA GLU A 188 -2.09 -6.06 29.95
C GLU A 188 -3.28 -6.81 30.57
N VAL A 189 -3.08 -8.12 30.73
CA VAL A 189 -4.06 -9.03 31.33
C VAL A 189 -3.44 -9.69 32.55
N ASN A 190 -3.89 -9.29 33.73
CA ASN A 190 -3.52 -9.90 35.02
C ASN A 190 -4.78 -9.97 35.89
N LEU A 191 -5.63 -10.93 35.60
CA LEU A 191 -6.94 -11.07 36.22
C LEU A 191 -6.87 -11.23 37.73
N PRO A 192 -5.89 -11.98 38.32
CA PRO A 192 -5.73 -12.04 39.76
C PRO A 192 -5.37 -10.70 40.44
N ALA A 193 -4.72 -9.81 39.71
CA ALA A 193 -4.40 -8.45 40.17
C ALA A 193 -5.49 -7.42 39.80
N GLY A 194 -6.58 -7.84 39.19
CA GLY A 194 -7.66 -6.94 38.75
C GLY A 194 -7.31 -6.07 37.56
N ILE A 195 -6.35 -6.50 36.72
CA ILE A 195 -5.87 -5.74 35.55
C ILE A 195 -6.36 -6.43 34.29
N ASN A 196 -7.09 -5.67 33.45
CA ASN A 196 -7.55 -6.09 32.13
C ASN A 196 -7.70 -4.85 31.26
N ARG A 197 -6.63 -4.44 30.57
CA ARG A 197 -6.56 -3.15 29.88
C ARG A 197 -5.79 -3.17 28.57
N VAL A 198 -6.19 -2.26 27.69
CA VAL A 198 -5.54 -1.96 26.42
C VAL A 198 -5.03 -0.53 26.46
N THR A 199 -3.81 -0.31 25.97
CA THR A 199 -3.26 1.02 25.74
C THR A 199 -3.10 1.22 24.23
N HIS A 200 -3.54 2.36 23.72
CA HIS A 200 -3.35 2.77 22.32
C HIS A 200 -2.49 4.03 22.24
N ASP A 201 -1.98 4.36 21.08
CA ASP A 201 -1.07 5.50 20.85
C ASP A 201 -1.76 6.86 20.91
N GLY A 202 -3.11 6.90 20.87
CA GLY A 202 -3.88 8.14 20.88
C GLY A 202 -3.83 8.92 19.59
N SER A 203 -3.44 8.30 18.48
CA SER A 203 -3.37 8.95 17.17
C SER A 203 -4.75 9.29 16.58
N GLY A 204 -5.81 8.66 17.10
CA GLY A 204 -7.18 8.92 16.71
C GLY A 204 -7.93 9.88 17.67
N VAL A 205 -9.24 9.79 17.67
CA VAL A 205 -10.13 10.61 18.51
C VAL A 205 -10.47 9.87 19.80
N ALA A 206 -10.27 10.51 20.94
CA ALA A 206 -10.67 9.93 22.22
C ALA A 206 -12.20 9.88 22.33
N PRO A 207 -12.80 8.77 22.84
CA PRO A 207 -14.21 8.75 23.12
C PRO A 207 -14.50 9.78 24.22
N GLY A 208 -15.46 10.65 23.97
CA GLY A 208 -16.09 11.40 25.05
C GLY A 208 -16.69 10.42 26.07
N ILE A 209 -17.15 10.90 27.18
CA ILE A 209 -17.79 10.09 28.21
C ILE A 209 -19.01 9.41 27.59
N ASN A 210 -19.20 8.11 27.72
CA ASN A 210 -20.47 7.37 27.64
C ASN A 210 -20.33 6.01 26.96
N ASP A 211 -19.90 5.03 27.76
CA ASP A 211 -20.15 3.61 27.51
C ASP A 211 -19.84 3.15 26.07
N PRO A 212 -18.63 3.44 25.55
CA PRO A 212 -18.26 3.07 24.19
C PRO A 212 -18.17 1.55 24.05
N LEU A 213 -18.68 1.04 22.93
CA LEU A 213 -18.41 -0.32 22.47
C LEU A 213 -17.10 -0.33 21.71
N TRP A 214 -16.14 -1.10 22.19
CA TRP A 214 -14.81 -1.18 21.59
C TRP A 214 -14.71 -2.29 20.56
N ILE A 215 -13.95 -2.02 19.51
CA ILE A 215 -13.82 -2.85 18.34
C ILE A 215 -12.33 -2.91 17.99
N GLY A 216 -11.81 -4.12 17.82
CA GLY A 216 -10.47 -4.35 17.31
C GLY A 216 -10.52 -4.73 15.84
N ILE A 217 -9.66 -4.11 15.05
CA ILE A 217 -9.46 -4.45 13.63
C ILE A 217 -8.03 -4.89 13.46
N LYS A 218 -7.83 -6.06 12.88
CA LYS A 218 -6.48 -6.61 12.69
C LYS A 218 -5.62 -5.71 11.81
N ASN A 219 -4.34 -5.63 12.16
CA ASN A 219 -3.34 -4.92 11.39
C ASN A 219 -3.30 -5.46 9.95
N GLN A 220 -3.17 -4.57 8.97
CA GLN A 220 -3.10 -4.91 7.54
C GLN A 220 -1.98 -5.88 7.18
N VAL A 221 -0.88 -5.84 7.93
CA VAL A 221 0.26 -6.75 7.72
C VAL A 221 -0.06 -8.16 8.19
N ALA A 222 -0.80 -8.27 9.31
CA ALA A 222 -1.20 -9.56 9.88
C ALA A 222 -2.32 -10.23 9.08
N GLU A 223 -3.23 -9.46 8.48
CA GLU A 223 -4.38 -9.94 7.73
C GLU A 223 -4.47 -9.32 6.34
N SER A 224 -3.43 -9.49 5.52
CA SER A 224 -3.52 -9.17 4.10
C SER A 224 -4.47 -10.15 3.42
N HIS A 225 -5.65 -9.70 3.03
CA HIS A 225 -6.58 -10.50 2.22
C HIS A 225 -6.07 -10.67 0.78
N GLY A 226 -5.06 -9.91 0.38
CA GLY A 226 -4.51 -9.92 -0.95
C GLY A 226 -5.47 -9.35 -2.00
N LEU A 227 -5.22 -9.67 -3.25
CA LEU A 227 -6.05 -9.28 -4.40
C LEU A 227 -6.65 -10.55 -5.02
N LEU A 228 -7.98 -10.61 -5.08
CA LEU A 228 -8.71 -11.72 -5.69
C LEU A 228 -8.94 -11.44 -7.19
N GLY A 229 -8.67 -12.43 -8.05
CA GLY A 229 -8.98 -12.35 -9.48
C GLY A 229 -8.33 -13.46 -10.30
N HIS A 230 -8.64 -13.48 -11.60
CA HIS A 230 -8.06 -14.42 -12.55
C HIS A 230 -6.65 -13.96 -12.99
N TYR A 231 -6.43 -12.66 -13.02
CA TYR A 231 -5.12 -12.04 -13.30
C TYR A 231 -4.94 -10.81 -12.40
N GLY A 232 -3.69 -10.42 -12.20
CA GLY A 232 -3.33 -9.20 -11.46
C GLY A 232 -2.51 -8.25 -12.34
N VAL A 233 -3.02 -7.05 -12.57
CA VAL A 233 -2.27 -5.96 -13.21
C VAL A 233 -1.56 -5.19 -12.11
N PHE A 234 -0.25 -5.08 -12.19
CA PHE A 234 0.54 -4.27 -11.26
C PHE A 234 1.20 -3.11 -11.97
N THR A 235 1.31 -1.99 -11.28
CA THR A 235 2.09 -0.82 -11.70
C THR A 235 3.11 -0.50 -10.62
N LEU A 236 4.38 -0.59 -10.96
CA LEU A 236 5.49 -0.13 -10.12
C LEU A 236 5.81 1.32 -10.46
N THR A 237 6.02 2.14 -9.45
CA THR A 237 6.36 3.57 -9.60
C THR A 237 7.59 3.90 -8.76
N ASN A 238 8.58 4.54 -9.39
CA ASN A 238 9.77 5.03 -8.71
C ASN A 238 9.95 6.53 -9.00
N THR A 239 10.25 7.30 -7.96
CA THR A 239 10.41 8.76 -8.00
C THR A 239 11.86 9.20 -7.87
N ASP A 240 12.81 8.27 -7.78
CA ASP A 240 14.23 8.58 -7.66
C ASP A 240 14.76 9.33 -8.89
N THR A 241 15.67 10.25 -8.65
CA THR A 241 16.39 10.98 -9.68
C THR A 241 17.71 10.32 -10.08
N ASP A 242 18.15 9.33 -9.32
CA ASP A 242 19.31 8.50 -9.61
C ASP A 242 18.96 7.39 -10.63
N ALA A 243 19.98 6.66 -11.08
CA ALA A 243 19.77 5.47 -11.90
C ALA A 243 19.17 4.34 -11.06
N VAL A 244 18.04 3.84 -11.49
CA VAL A 244 17.34 2.70 -10.87
C VAL A 244 17.34 1.52 -11.82
N GLU A 245 17.45 0.32 -11.23
CA GLU A 245 17.43 -0.95 -11.94
C GLU A 245 16.33 -1.84 -11.35
N LEU A 246 15.56 -2.46 -12.22
CA LEU A 246 14.54 -3.46 -11.90
C LEU A 246 14.77 -4.66 -12.82
N PHE A 247 14.98 -5.84 -12.24
CA PHE A 247 15.33 -7.05 -12.99
C PHE A 247 14.13 -7.99 -13.15
N VAL A 248 13.35 -8.19 -12.10
CA VAL A 248 12.22 -9.12 -12.11
C VAL A 248 11.16 -8.70 -11.11
N ALA A 249 9.90 -8.98 -11.41
CA ALA A 249 8.78 -8.88 -10.46
C ALA A 249 8.08 -10.23 -10.35
N ARG A 250 7.69 -10.60 -9.12
CA ARG A 250 7.04 -11.86 -8.77
C ARG A 250 5.87 -11.61 -7.82
N SER A 251 4.93 -12.54 -7.77
CA SER A 251 3.83 -12.54 -6.79
C SER A 251 3.62 -13.96 -6.27
N GLU A 252 3.42 -14.10 -4.97
CA GLU A 252 2.92 -15.36 -4.42
C GLU A 252 1.41 -15.42 -4.57
N VAL A 253 0.95 -16.54 -5.10
CA VAL A 253 -0.42 -16.72 -5.51
C VAL A 253 -0.99 -17.99 -4.87
N MET A 254 -2.17 -17.87 -4.27
CA MET A 254 -2.95 -19.00 -3.77
C MET A 254 -4.18 -19.21 -4.65
N LYS A 255 -4.48 -20.46 -4.99
CA LYS A 255 -5.75 -20.79 -5.66
C LYS A 255 -6.90 -20.51 -4.71
N SER A 256 -7.88 -19.74 -5.17
CA SER A 256 -9.11 -19.50 -4.43
C SER A 256 -10.12 -20.54 -4.87
N TYR A 257 -10.51 -21.38 -3.93
CA TYR A 257 -11.64 -22.29 -4.14
C TYR A 257 -12.89 -21.64 -3.56
N PRO A 258 -13.92 -21.35 -4.37
CA PRO A 258 -15.20 -20.97 -3.80
C PRO A 258 -15.71 -22.12 -2.93
N GLY A 259 -15.97 -21.84 -1.66
CA GLY A 259 -16.56 -22.78 -0.72
C GLY A 259 -18.03 -23.06 -1.05
#